data_02a1e6b510699553fc706085eb57cf7f
#
_entry.id   02a1e6b510699553fc706085eb57cf7f
#
_cell.length_a   1.000
_cell.length_b   1.000
_cell.length_c   1.000
_cell.angle_alpha   90.00
_cell.angle_beta   90.00
_cell.angle_gamma   90.00
#
_symmetry.space_group_name_H-M   'P 1'
#
loop_
_entity.id
_entity.type
_entity.pdbx_description
1 polymer ?
#
loop_
_entity_poly.entity_id
_entity_poly.type
_entity_poly.pdbx_seq_one_letter_code
_entity_poly.pdbx_strand_id
1 'polypeptide(L)'
;MSRALVVAAVVAISAGCGGHTVRPKAKPSPRIRVQLTADSHHPRVGKPWHYEVRVTDAAGKPVPARIHLQILFGGAPVGQVGRHRVADGVWRETIGAGRNQPFPARARGLRLVFEADVTAKGQTKKVDYPIVVR
;
A
#
# COMPACT_ATOMS: atom_id res chain seq x y z
N MET A 1 57.50 -16.74 66.43
CA MET A 1 56.73 -15.50 66.29
C MET A 1 56.29 -15.42 64.87
N SER A 2 55.07 -15.80 64.58
CA SER A 2 54.48 -15.59 63.23
C SER A 2 52.95 -15.49 63.41
N ARG A 3 52.43 -14.32 63.13
CA ARG A 3 51.03 -14.04 63.21
C ARG A 3 50.41 -14.41 61.83
N ALA A 4 49.54 -15.40 61.83
CA ALA A 4 48.71 -15.71 60.67
C ALA A 4 47.59 -14.74 60.53
N LEU A 5 47.50 -14.09 59.38
CA LEU A 5 46.42 -13.20 59.01
C LEU A 5 45.36 -14.03 58.24
N VAL A 6 44.22 -14.22 58.82
CA VAL A 6 43.06 -14.84 58.15
C VAL A 6 42.35 -13.76 57.34
N VAL A 7 42.38 -13.90 56.04
CA VAL A 7 41.60 -13.06 55.14
C VAL A 7 40.24 -13.73 54.88
N ALA A 8 39.20 -13.17 55.42
CA ALA A 8 37.79 -13.60 55.12
C ALA A 8 37.38 -13.04 53.77
N ALA A 9 37.16 -13.93 52.81
CA ALA A 9 36.58 -13.57 51.53
C ALA A 9 35.04 -13.40 51.65
N VAL A 10 34.54 -12.20 51.50
CA VAL A 10 33.13 -11.92 51.41
C VAL A 10 32.68 -12.14 49.96
N VAL A 11 31.91 -13.21 49.75
CA VAL A 11 31.24 -13.45 48.45
C VAL A 11 29.98 -12.62 48.43
N ALA A 12 29.98 -11.54 47.66
CA ALA A 12 28.79 -10.78 47.36
C ALA A 12 27.98 -11.49 46.27
N ILE A 13 26.86 -12.07 46.65
CA ILE A 13 25.85 -12.60 45.71
C ILE A 13 25.08 -11.43 45.17
N SER A 14 25.40 -10.96 43.97
CA SER A 14 24.57 -9.99 43.24
C SER A 14 23.37 -10.73 42.68
N ALA A 15 22.22 -10.59 43.34
CA ALA A 15 20.93 -10.98 42.79
C ALA A 15 20.61 -10.10 41.55
N GLY A 16 20.82 -10.64 40.36
CA GLY A 16 20.43 -10.01 39.10
C GLY A 16 18.90 -9.98 39.02
N CYS A 17 18.33 -8.82 39.32
CA CYS A 17 16.93 -8.54 38.94
C CYS A 17 16.88 -8.56 37.42
N GLY A 18 16.42 -9.65 36.83
CA GLY A 18 16.07 -9.76 35.45
C GLY A 18 14.87 -8.81 35.15
N GLY A 19 15.18 -7.57 34.83
CA GLY A 19 14.17 -6.64 34.33
C GLY A 19 13.60 -7.18 33.03
N HIS A 20 12.43 -7.78 33.08
CA HIS A 20 11.64 -8.06 31.90
C HIS A 20 11.21 -6.72 31.33
N THR A 21 11.96 -6.19 30.39
CA THR A 21 11.53 -5.07 29.57
C THR A 21 10.36 -5.58 28.75
N VAL A 22 9.15 -5.33 29.24
CA VAL A 22 7.93 -5.53 28.45
C VAL A 22 8.02 -4.57 27.26
N ARG A 23 8.34 -5.10 26.09
CA ARG A 23 8.34 -4.34 24.85
C ARG A 23 6.91 -3.80 24.66
N PRO A 24 6.68 -2.48 24.58
CA PRO A 24 5.35 -1.97 24.39
C PRO A 24 4.77 -2.59 23.12
N LYS A 25 3.62 -3.25 23.24
CA LYS A 25 2.91 -3.85 22.12
C LYS A 25 2.61 -2.72 21.14
N ALA A 26 3.24 -2.73 19.96
CA ALA A 26 3.01 -1.72 18.94
C ALA A 26 1.51 -1.64 18.68
N LYS A 27 0.92 -0.43 18.71
CA LYS A 27 -0.47 -0.21 18.31
C LYS A 27 -0.63 -0.79 16.90
N PRO A 28 -1.65 -1.64 16.65
CA PRO A 28 -1.89 -2.14 15.30
C PRO A 28 -2.08 -0.95 14.38
N SER A 29 -1.28 -0.89 13.32
CA SER A 29 -1.42 0.15 12.30
C SER A 29 -2.85 0.14 11.75
N PRO A 30 -3.48 1.31 11.57
CA PRO A 30 -4.84 1.37 11.05
C PRO A 30 -4.87 0.69 9.68
N ARG A 31 -5.70 -0.33 9.53
CA ARG A 31 -5.85 -1.06 8.27
C ARG A 31 -6.67 -0.23 7.30
N ILE A 32 -6.16 -0.06 6.11
CA ILE A 32 -6.91 0.52 5.00
C ILE A 32 -7.42 -0.58 4.06
N ARG A 33 -8.57 -0.34 3.45
CA ARG A 33 -9.14 -1.15 2.37
C ARG A 33 -9.15 -0.32 1.12
N VAL A 34 -8.66 -0.90 0.03
CA VAL A 34 -8.65 -0.27 -1.28
C VAL A 34 -9.44 -1.15 -2.23
N GLN A 35 -10.39 -0.56 -2.93
CA GLN A 35 -11.18 -1.21 -3.95
C GLN A 35 -10.98 -0.46 -5.27
N LEU A 36 -10.63 -1.18 -6.32
CA LEU A 36 -10.51 -0.69 -7.68
C LEU A 36 -11.55 -1.39 -8.53
N THR A 37 -12.43 -0.62 -9.13
CA THR A 37 -13.50 -1.12 -10.01
C THR A 37 -13.46 -0.37 -11.33
N ALA A 38 -13.93 -1.00 -12.40
CA ALA A 38 -14.02 -0.39 -13.71
C ALA A 38 -15.18 -0.97 -14.52
N ASP A 39 -15.47 -0.35 -15.66
CA ASP A 39 -16.57 -0.76 -16.56
C ASP A 39 -16.45 -2.23 -16.97
N SER A 40 -15.23 -2.69 -17.28
CA SER A 40 -14.98 -4.07 -17.66
C SER A 40 -13.48 -4.39 -17.63
N HIS A 41 -13.16 -5.67 -17.63
CA HIS A 41 -11.78 -6.17 -17.86
C HIS A 41 -11.35 -6.11 -19.33
N HIS A 42 -12.21 -5.60 -20.23
CA HIS A 42 -11.96 -5.53 -21.67
C HIS A 42 -12.19 -4.13 -22.21
N PRO A 43 -11.30 -3.16 -21.86
CA PRO A 43 -11.36 -1.83 -22.48
C PRO A 43 -11.20 -1.94 -23.99
N ARG A 44 -11.88 -1.07 -24.72
CA ARG A 44 -11.83 -1.04 -26.19
C ARG A 44 -10.92 0.08 -26.69
N VAL A 45 -10.18 -0.21 -27.73
CA VAL A 45 -9.35 0.79 -28.42
C VAL A 45 -10.19 2.00 -28.81
N GLY A 46 -9.68 3.20 -28.49
CA GLY A 46 -10.31 4.48 -28.87
C GLY A 46 -11.64 4.77 -28.17
N LYS A 47 -12.07 3.98 -27.18
CA LYS A 47 -13.32 4.17 -26.46
C LYS A 47 -13.07 4.58 -25.01
N PRO A 48 -13.96 5.41 -24.43
CA PRO A 48 -13.90 5.73 -23.00
C PRO A 48 -14.01 4.48 -22.12
N TRP A 49 -13.28 4.47 -21.03
CA TRP A 49 -13.31 3.41 -20.02
C TRP A 49 -13.25 4.05 -18.64
N HIS A 50 -14.30 3.83 -17.84
CA HIS A 50 -14.45 4.44 -16.52
C HIS A 50 -13.88 3.53 -15.45
N TYR A 51 -13.29 4.12 -14.42
CA TYR A 51 -12.84 3.43 -13.24
C TYR A 51 -13.08 4.24 -11.97
N GLU A 52 -13.11 3.54 -10.85
CA GLU A 52 -13.22 4.11 -9.51
C GLU A 52 -12.23 3.46 -8.57
N VAL A 53 -11.55 4.28 -7.77
CA VAL A 53 -10.75 3.83 -6.63
C VAL A 53 -11.44 4.30 -5.35
N ARG A 54 -11.72 3.39 -4.43
CA ARG A 54 -12.32 3.69 -3.15
C ARG A 54 -11.39 3.26 -2.02
N VAL A 55 -11.15 4.17 -1.07
CA VAL A 55 -10.26 3.97 0.06
C VAL A 55 -11.03 4.17 1.35
N THR A 56 -11.06 3.15 2.18
CA THR A 56 -11.76 3.17 3.47
C THR A 56 -10.84 2.64 4.57
N ASP A 57 -11.21 2.94 5.82
CA ASP A 57 -10.63 2.26 6.98
C ASP A 57 -11.27 0.89 7.21
N ALA A 58 -10.86 0.20 8.28
CA ALA A 58 -11.39 -1.12 8.63
C ALA A 58 -12.89 -1.11 8.94
N ALA A 59 -13.45 0.02 9.35
CA ALA A 59 -14.88 0.20 9.63
C ALA A 59 -15.70 0.56 8.38
N GLY A 60 -15.05 0.70 7.23
CA GLY A 60 -15.71 1.11 5.98
C GLY A 60 -15.88 2.62 5.83
N LYS A 61 -15.31 3.42 6.73
CA LYS A 61 -15.36 4.88 6.64
C LYS A 61 -14.36 5.39 5.61
N PRO A 62 -14.76 6.29 4.68
CA PRO A 62 -13.85 6.92 3.73
C PRO A 62 -12.69 7.64 4.43
N VAL A 63 -11.49 7.53 3.87
CA VAL A 63 -10.29 8.18 4.40
C VAL A 63 -9.55 8.94 3.31
N PRO A 64 -8.93 10.09 3.63
CA PRO A 64 -8.08 10.81 2.69
C PRO A 64 -6.93 9.91 2.21
N ALA A 65 -6.60 10.01 0.93
CA ALA A 65 -5.57 9.18 0.32
C ALA A 65 -4.80 9.90 -0.78
N ARG A 66 -3.62 9.36 -1.07
CA ARG A 66 -2.87 9.64 -2.30
C ARG A 66 -2.94 8.41 -3.18
N ILE A 67 -3.31 8.60 -4.44
CA ILE A 67 -3.51 7.53 -5.39
C ILE A 67 -2.58 7.76 -6.58
N HIS A 68 -1.77 6.76 -6.91
CA HIS A 68 -0.98 6.72 -8.12
C HIS A 68 -1.50 5.60 -9.01
N LEU A 69 -1.81 5.92 -10.24
CA LEU A 69 -2.43 5.02 -11.21
C LEU A 69 -1.49 4.83 -12.39
N GLN A 70 -1.28 3.59 -12.77
CA GLN A 70 -0.41 3.23 -13.89
C GLN A 70 -0.90 1.95 -14.59
N ILE A 71 -0.41 1.77 -15.81
CA ILE A 71 -0.65 0.56 -16.59
C ILE A 71 0.66 -0.20 -16.71
N LEU A 72 0.62 -1.49 -16.37
CA LEU A 72 1.76 -2.40 -16.43
C LEU A 72 1.61 -3.39 -17.57
N PHE A 73 2.73 -3.74 -18.18
CA PHE A 73 2.87 -4.86 -19.09
C PHE A 73 4.05 -5.73 -18.63
N GLY A 74 3.78 -7.00 -18.34
CA GLY A 74 4.81 -7.89 -17.79
C GLY A 74 5.42 -7.41 -16.48
N GLY A 75 4.68 -6.65 -15.67
CA GLY A 75 5.15 -6.06 -14.41
C GLY A 75 5.91 -4.74 -14.56
N ALA A 76 6.17 -4.28 -15.78
CA ALA A 76 6.83 -3.01 -16.06
C ALA A 76 5.82 -1.90 -16.39
N PRO A 77 5.98 -0.67 -15.87
CA PRO A 77 5.12 0.45 -16.22
C PRO A 77 5.25 0.82 -17.70
N VAL A 78 4.14 0.81 -18.43
CA VAL A 78 4.07 1.19 -19.85
C VAL A 78 3.19 2.41 -20.09
N GLY A 79 2.39 2.82 -19.08
CA GLY A 79 1.56 4.01 -19.14
C GLY A 79 1.33 4.60 -17.77
N GLN A 80 1.47 5.92 -17.65
CA GLN A 80 1.13 6.68 -16.46
C GLN A 80 -0.28 7.25 -16.67
N VAL A 81 -1.18 6.97 -15.72
CA VAL A 81 -2.55 7.49 -15.75
C VAL A 81 -2.65 8.76 -14.92
N GLY A 82 -2.09 8.77 -13.72
CA GLY A 82 -2.04 9.97 -12.91
C GLY A 82 -1.74 9.76 -11.44
N ARG A 83 -1.56 10.90 -10.75
CA ARG A 83 -1.38 10.98 -9.30
C ARG A 83 -2.38 11.95 -8.73
N HIS A 84 -3.14 11.51 -7.73
CA HIS A 84 -4.25 12.27 -7.19
C HIS A 84 -4.23 12.27 -5.66
N ARG A 85 -4.70 13.38 -5.09
CA ARG A 85 -5.03 13.47 -3.66
C ARG A 85 -6.53 13.55 -3.55
N VAL A 86 -7.11 12.69 -2.73
CA VAL A 86 -8.55 12.66 -2.48
C VAL A 86 -8.82 12.88 -0.99
N ALA A 87 -9.75 13.77 -0.68
CA ALA A 87 -10.13 14.08 0.69
C ALA A 87 -11.21 13.12 1.22
N ASP A 88 -12.06 12.64 0.34
CA ASP A 88 -13.24 11.80 0.62
C ASP A 88 -13.03 10.30 0.35
N GLY A 89 -11.79 9.89 0.05
CA GLY A 89 -11.43 8.51 -0.20
C GLY A 89 -11.94 7.93 -1.52
N VAL A 90 -12.44 8.74 -2.44
CA VAL A 90 -12.96 8.26 -3.74
C VAL A 90 -12.35 9.05 -4.88
N TRP A 91 -11.83 8.33 -5.87
CA TRP A 91 -11.40 8.89 -7.14
C TRP A 91 -12.11 8.20 -8.30
N ARG A 92 -12.71 9.00 -9.17
CA ARG A 92 -13.36 8.53 -10.41
C ARG A 92 -12.77 9.26 -11.59
N GLU A 93 -12.45 8.54 -12.63
CA GLU A 93 -11.93 9.12 -13.84
C GLU A 93 -12.26 8.24 -15.06
N THR A 94 -12.08 8.81 -16.24
CA THR A 94 -12.32 8.13 -17.51
C THR A 94 -11.05 8.15 -18.34
N ILE A 95 -10.52 6.98 -18.69
CA ILE A 95 -9.51 6.84 -19.74
C ILE A 95 -10.20 7.02 -21.08
N GLY A 96 -9.66 7.89 -21.93
CA GLY A 96 -10.28 8.25 -23.19
C GLY A 96 -11.14 9.51 -23.12
N ALA A 97 -11.07 10.25 -22.00
CA ALA A 97 -11.69 11.56 -21.85
C ALA A 97 -10.73 12.53 -21.15
N GLY A 98 -10.89 13.82 -21.43
CA GLY A 98 -10.05 14.86 -20.84
C GLY A 98 -8.57 14.70 -21.20
N ARG A 99 -7.72 14.65 -20.18
CA ARG A 99 -6.25 14.51 -20.35
C ARG A 99 -5.79 13.08 -20.60
N ASN A 100 -6.63 12.11 -20.31
CA ASN A 100 -6.28 10.70 -20.44
C ASN A 100 -6.59 10.21 -21.85
N GLN A 101 -5.54 9.86 -22.57
CA GLN A 101 -5.66 9.28 -23.89
C GLN A 101 -6.36 7.92 -23.84
N PRO A 102 -7.24 7.61 -24.83
CA PRO A 102 -7.85 6.30 -24.94
C PRO A 102 -6.80 5.23 -25.21
N PHE A 103 -7.15 3.96 -24.98
CA PHE A 103 -6.28 2.85 -25.31
C PHE A 103 -5.95 2.87 -26.82
N PRO A 104 -4.66 2.88 -27.18
CA PRO A 104 -4.25 2.96 -28.59
C PRO A 104 -4.43 1.62 -29.31
N ALA A 105 -4.53 1.64 -30.64
CA ALA A 105 -4.67 0.44 -31.46
C ALA A 105 -3.57 -0.61 -31.22
N ARG A 106 -2.33 -0.15 -30.95
CA ARG A 106 -1.21 -1.05 -30.64
C ARG A 106 -1.36 -1.84 -29.36
N ALA A 107 -2.27 -1.43 -28.47
CA ALA A 107 -2.56 -2.16 -27.23
C ALA A 107 -3.53 -3.33 -27.43
N ARG A 108 -4.17 -3.45 -28.59
CA ARG A 108 -5.15 -4.50 -28.86
C ARG A 108 -4.57 -5.89 -28.64
N GLY A 109 -5.26 -6.71 -27.87
CA GLY A 109 -4.87 -8.06 -27.51
C GLY A 109 -3.82 -8.17 -26.41
N LEU A 110 -3.25 -7.04 -25.95
CA LEU A 110 -2.29 -7.07 -24.84
C LEU A 110 -3.00 -7.36 -23.52
N ARG A 111 -2.36 -8.21 -22.73
CA ARG A 111 -2.73 -8.43 -21.32
C ARG A 111 -1.98 -7.42 -20.47
N LEU A 112 -2.69 -6.49 -19.91
CA LEU A 112 -2.16 -5.40 -19.10
C LEU A 112 -2.71 -5.49 -17.68
N VAL A 113 -2.08 -4.77 -16.77
CA VAL A 113 -2.57 -4.58 -15.41
C VAL A 113 -2.77 -3.09 -15.20
N PHE A 114 -3.99 -2.70 -14.83
CA PHE A 114 -4.27 -1.38 -14.31
C PHE A 114 -4.02 -1.40 -12.81
N GLU A 115 -2.99 -0.72 -12.35
CA GLU A 115 -2.55 -0.74 -10.96
C GLU A 115 -2.87 0.58 -10.27
N ALA A 116 -3.45 0.48 -9.08
CA ALA A 116 -3.59 1.59 -8.14
C ALA A 116 -2.66 1.39 -6.95
N ASP A 117 -1.74 2.32 -6.77
CA ASP A 117 -0.84 2.39 -5.63
C ASP A 117 -1.37 3.48 -4.67
N VAL A 118 -1.87 3.09 -3.52
CA VAL A 118 -2.64 3.95 -2.62
C VAL A 118 -1.94 4.09 -1.28
N THR A 119 -1.68 5.33 -0.89
CA THR A 119 -1.14 5.67 0.43
C THR A 119 -2.19 6.42 1.25
N ALA A 120 -2.54 5.87 2.40
CA ALA A 120 -3.45 6.47 3.36
C ALA A 120 -3.08 6.05 4.78
N LYS A 121 -3.24 6.95 5.75
CA LYS A 121 -2.92 6.68 7.17
C LYS A 121 -1.54 6.06 7.40
N GLY A 122 -0.53 6.51 6.65
CA GLY A 122 0.84 6.01 6.73
C GLY A 122 1.07 4.61 6.14
N GLN A 123 0.08 4.03 5.46
CA GLN A 123 0.17 2.74 4.80
C GLN A 123 0.12 2.90 3.29
N THR A 124 0.84 2.04 2.58
CA THR A 124 0.75 1.93 1.12
C THR A 124 0.19 0.56 0.75
N LYS A 125 -0.78 0.54 -0.14
CA LYS A 125 -1.41 -0.68 -0.66
C LYS A 125 -1.53 -0.61 -2.16
N LYS A 126 -1.14 -1.68 -2.84
CA LYS A 126 -1.30 -1.86 -4.28
C LYS A 126 -2.52 -2.72 -4.57
N VAL A 127 -3.26 -2.34 -5.59
CA VAL A 127 -4.39 -3.11 -6.10
C VAL A 127 -4.29 -3.21 -7.62
N ASP A 128 -4.33 -4.42 -8.11
CA ASP A 128 -4.22 -4.75 -9.52
C ASP A 128 -5.59 -5.05 -10.11
N TYR A 129 -5.83 -4.55 -11.29
CA TYR A 129 -7.02 -4.81 -12.09
C TYR A 129 -6.60 -5.30 -13.48
N PRO A 130 -6.59 -6.63 -13.71
CA PRO A 130 -6.18 -7.19 -15.00
C PRO A 130 -7.12 -6.77 -16.11
N ILE A 131 -6.57 -6.36 -17.26
CA ILE A 131 -7.32 -5.98 -18.45
C ILE A 131 -6.74 -6.63 -19.71
N VAL A 132 -7.60 -6.85 -20.70
CA VAL A 132 -7.23 -7.23 -22.06
C VAL A 132 -7.88 -6.26 -23.01
N VAL A 133 -7.08 -5.48 -23.74
CA VAL A 133 -7.59 -4.47 -24.65
C VAL A 133 -8.19 -5.11 -25.90
N ARG A 134 -9.38 -4.69 -26.31
CA ARG A 134 -10.11 -5.18 -27.48
C ARG A 134 -10.39 -4.11 -28.53
#